data_df9731abad970a0c4b9a5c1b83dbb039
#
_entry.id   df9731abad970a0c4b9a5c1b83dbb039
#
_cell.length_a   1.000
_cell.length_b   1.000
_cell.length_c   1.000
_cell.angle_alpha   90.00
_cell.angle_beta   90.00
_cell.angle_gamma   90.00
#
_symmetry.space_group_name_H-M   'P 1'
#
loop_
_entity.id
_entity.type
_entity.pdbx_description
1 polymer ?
#
loop_
_entity_poly.entity_id
_entity_poly.type
_entity_poly.pdbx_seq_one_letter_code
_entity_poly.pdbx_strand_id
1 'polypeptide(L)'
;MLNSPTMQPSPRIATPLSRWDFLGLGALVCLTAAGVFHAAPAHADANRWSAFGDDYPALQFASEAAVADEDGNVLFSLNGDVSMAMASTTKIMTAVVALESGVSLDTVYTVSDIVKTVYGQLVGYDPGDQTTLNELLHGLLVYSGNDAAVCIAECVGGSVANFVEMMNSKAAELGLAGTHYVNPHGLDEGGHHSTPLDLITLARHAVQIPLFSSIVGSAYTMVQVGGESKTLESTDALGNSYPGMRGIKTGFTYNAGNCFVGRATLGSKTLFISILGCEESEGRWSDARTLLDWAFGHYPELQGVGATNVTLYAPFAENASWSVGYGANGLVLFRDNASRSVSVSESDAGMLEPGEVTSTISWQDSAGSTGAVRTEKGEAVLFESHAFGPLVSQFFY
;
A
#
# COMPACT_ATOMS: atom_id res chain seq x y z
N MET A 1 3.87 65.38 56.52
CA MET A 1 2.60 65.33 57.30
C MET A 1 1.50 64.96 56.37
N LEU A 2 0.92 63.85 56.62
CA LEU A 2 -0.43 63.34 56.37
C LEU A 2 -0.39 61.87 56.07
N ASN A 3 -0.93 61.11 57.01
CA ASN A 3 -1.05 59.69 57.08
C ASN A 3 -1.97 59.16 55.99
N SER A 4 -1.59 58.04 55.36
CA SER A 4 -2.48 57.15 54.59
C SER A 4 -2.77 55.92 55.43
N PRO A 5 -4.02 55.47 55.57
CA PRO A 5 -4.37 54.25 56.31
C PRO A 5 -4.12 53.02 55.53
N THR A 6 -3.53 52.04 56.18
CA THR A 6 -3.36 50.65 55.72
C THR A 6 -4.71 49.94 55.63
N MET A 7 -5.07 49.42 54.44
CA MET A 7 -6.17 48.47 54.25
C MET A 7 -5.70 47.04 54.57
N GLN A 8 -6.36 46.39 55.51
CA GLN A 8 -6.21 44.95 55.75
C GLN A 8 -7.07 44.16 54.76
N PRO A 9 -6.61 43.04 54.29
CA PRO A 9 -7.43 42.13 53.43
C PRO A 9 -8.41 41.32 54.26
N SER A 10 -9.67 41.30 53.83
CA SER A 10 -10.75 40.49 54.38
C SER A 10 -10.53 38.98 54.11
N PRO A 11 -10.98 38.08 54.99
CA PRO A 11 -10.84 36.64 54.82
C PRO A 11 -11.76 36.13 53.70
N ARG A 12 -11.18 35.40 52.74
CA ARG A 12 -11.95 34.68 51.75
C ARG A 12 -12.59 33.44 52.38
N ILE A 13 -13.90 33.40 52.35
CA ILE A 13 -14.71 32.25 52.72
C ILE A 13 -14.46 31.14 51.70
N ALA A 14 -13.96 30.00 52.16
CA ALA A 14 -13.82 28.79 51.32
C ALA A 14 -15.21 28.20 51.07
N THR A 15 -15.62 28.12 49.83
CA THR A 15 -16.78 27.34 49.37
C THR A 15 -16.48 25.83 49.44
N PRO A 16 -17.35 24.97 49.94
CA PRO A 16 -17.11 23.56 49.97
C PRO A 16 -17.18 22.99 48.55
N LEU A 17 -16.16 22.21 48.17
CA LEU A 17 -16.09 21.47 46.94
C LEU A 17 -17.30 20.51 46.85
N SER A 18 -17.98 20.49 45.70
CA SER A 18 -19.10 19.63 45.43
C SER A 18 -18.63 18.16 45.26
N ARG A 19 -19.54 17.25 45.58
CA ARG A 19 -19.33 15.78 45.63
C ARG A 19 -19.00 15.13 44.28
N TRP A 20 -18.80 15.95 43.23
CA TRP A 20 -18.55 15.48 41.83
C TRP A 20 -17.11 15.63 41.35
N ASP A 21 -16.23 16.25 42.16
CA ASP A 21 -14.83 16.47 41.76
C ASP A 21 -13.91 15.26 42.07
N PHE A 22 -14.45 14.15 42.53
CA PHE A 22 -13.69 12.95 42.93
C PHE A 22 -13.81 11.73 42.00
N LEU A 23 -14.35 11.88 40.79
CA LEU A 23 -14.45 10.76 39.83
C LEU A 23 -13.45 10.84 38.67
N GLY A 24 -12.43 11.65 38.78
CA GLY A 24 -11.41 11.89 37.72
C GLY A 24 -10.00 11.36 38.00
N LEU A 25 -9.74 10.68 39.13
CA LEU A 25 -8.40 10.16 39.44
C LEU A 25 -8.52 8.74 40.05
N GLY A 26 -8.65 7.77 39.19
CA GLY A 26 -8.67 6.35 39.53
C GLY A 26 -7.95 5.49 38.52
N ALA A 27 -6.84 5.95 37.96
CA ALA A 27 -5.92 5.07 37.26
C ALA A 27 -5.03 4.39 38.30
N LEU A 28 -5.46 3.23 38.77
CA LEU A 28 -4.69 2.36 39.66
C LEU A 28 -3.54 1.76 38.87
N VAL A 29 -2.31 2.24 39.13
CA VAL A 29 -1.08 1.61 38.65
C VAL A 29 -0.90 0.30 39.39
N CYS A 30 -1.29 -0.82 38.81
CA CYS A 30 -0.82 -2.13 39.20
C CYS A 30 0.46 -2.47 38.43
N LEU A 31 1.59 -2.20 39.04
CA LEU A 31 2.88 -2.76 38.61
C LEU A 31 2.94 -4.23 39.01
N THR A 32 2.68 -5.13 38.07
CA THR A 32 3.14 -6.51 38.14
C THR A 32 4.13 -6.73 37.00
N ALA A 33 5.32 -7.19 37.36
CA ALA A 33 6.41 -7.51 36.47
C ALA A 33 6.03 -8.70 35.58
N ALA A 34 5.54 -8.43 34.36
CA ALA A 34 5.53 -9.37 33.22
C ALA A 34 4.92 -8.62 32.00
N GLY A 35 5.74 -8.29 31.03
CA GLY A 35 5.31 -7.90 29.67
C GLY A 35 4.74 -6.46 29.61
N VAL A 36 5.44 -5.61 28.89
CA VAL A 36 4.87 -4.33 28.45
C VAL A 36 3.79 -4.67 27.42
N PHE A 37 2.55 -4.77 27.86
CA PHE A 37 1.42 -4.70 26.95
C PHE A 37 1.34 -3.25 26.50
N HIS A 38 1.75 -2.97 25.29
CA HIS A 38 1.30 -1.76 24.60
C HIS A 38 -0.21 -1.92 24.45
N ALA A 39 -0.96 -1.15 25.21
CA ALA A 39 -2.39 -1.00 24.93
C ALA A 39 -2.48 -0.38 23.53
N ALA A 40 -3.09 -1.10 22.60
CA ALA A 40 -3.44 -0.52 21.31
C ALA A 40 -4.19 0.80 21.56
N PRO A 41 -3.92 1.87 20.83
CA PRO A 41 -4.67 3.10 20.98
C PRO A 41 -6.14 2.75 20.83
N ALA A 42 -6.93 3.09 21.84
CA ALA A 42 -8.38 2.87 21.81
C ALA A 42 -8.96 3.86 20.78
N HIS A 43 -9.08 3.45 19.53
CA HIS A 43 -9.87 4.15 18.51
C HIS A 43 -11.37 3.96 18.80
N ALA A 44 -11.81 4.46 19.97
CA ALA A 44 -13.15 4.17 20.48
C ALA A 44 -14.27 4.88 19.69
N ASP A 45 -13.94 5.86 18.82
CA ASP A 45 -14.89 6.65 18.04
C ASP A 45 -14.49 6.79 16.56
N ALA A 46 -13.65 5.89 16.04
CA ALA A 46 -13.26 5.91 14.64
C ALA A 46 -14.49 5.59 13.76
N ASN A 47 -14.73 6.40 12.72
CA ASN A 47 -15.71 6.11 11.70
C ASN A 47 -15.25 4.87 10.91
N ARG A 48 -15.77 3.70 11.33
CA ARG A 48 -15.35 2.39 10.82
C ARG A 48 -16.53 1.68 10.17
N TRP A 49 -16.33 1.25 8.95
CA TRP A 49 -17.34 0.52 8.19
C TRP A 49 -16.72 -0.71 7.50
N SER A 50 -17.49 -1.77 7.38
CA SER A 50 -17.13 -2.99 6.65
C SER A 50 -18.31 -3.47 5.81
N ALA A 51 -18.03 -3.94 4.59
CA ALA A 51 -19.00 -4.61 3.74
C ALA A 51 -19.49 -5.95 4.31
N PHE A 52 -18.79 -6.49 5.33
CA PHE A 52 -19.04 -7.79 5.94
C PHE A 52 -19.60 -7.68 7.37
N GLY A 53 -20.33 -6.59 7.65
CA GLY A 53 -21.00 -6.37 8.95
C GLY A 53 -20.01 -6.06 10.06
N ASP A 54 -20.04 -6.85 11.15
CA ASP A 54 -19.16 -6.65 12.31
C ASP A 54 -17.80 -7.35 12.18
N ASP A 55 -17.47 -7.87 11.00
CA ASP A 55 -16.13 -8.38 10.71
C ASP A 55 -15.23 -7.26 10.22
N TYR A 56 -14.15 -7.03 10.95
CA TYR A 56 -13.21 -5.94 10.72
C TYR A 56 -11.76 -6.43 10.76
N PRO A 57 -10.87 -5.89 9.91
CA PRO A 57 -9.44 -6.16 10.04
C PRO A 57 -8.88 -5.60 11.35
N ALA A 58 -7.98 -6.35 12.00
CA ALA A 58 -7.37 -5.98 13.27
C ALA A 58 -6.19 -5.03 13.07
N LEU A 59 -6.44 -3.82 12.52
CA LEU A 59 -5.42 -2.79 12.33
C LEU A 59 -4.95 -2.23 13.68
N GLN A 60 -3.66 -1.95 13.80
CA GLN A 60 -3.04 -1.51 15.05
C GLN A 60 -2.36 -0.14 14.96
N PHE A 61 -1.91 0.28 13.79
CA PHE A 61 -1.01 1.41 13.61
C PHE A 61 -1.61 2.53 12.75
N ALA A 62 -2.51 2.19 11.83
CA ALA A 62 -3.11 3.16 10.92
C ALA A 62 -4.15 4.03 11.63
N SER A 63 -4.04 5.35 11.45
CA SER A 63 -5.09 6.29 11.86
C SER A 63 -6.26 6.28 10.88
N GLU A 64 -5.96 6.06 9.61
CA GLU A 64 -6.92 6.01 8.51
C GLU A 64 -6.54 4.90 7.54
N ALA A 65 -7.52 4.14 7.10
CA ALA A 65 -7.31 3.07 6.13
C ALA A 65 -8.55 2.76 5.32
N ALA A 66 -8.35 2.27 4.09
CA ALA A 66 -9.42 1.72 3.28
C ALA A 66 -8.90 0.59 2.39
N VAL A 67 -9.79 -0.33 2.03
CA VAL A 67 -9.57 -1.31 0.96
C VAL A 67 -10.78 -1.36 0.04
N ALA A 68 -10.52 -1.43 -1.26
CA ALA A 68 -11.53 -1.62 -2.28
C ALA A 68 -11.06 -2.65 -3.33
N ASP A 69 -12.02 -3.24 -4.03
CA ASP A 69 -11.75 -4.13 -5.15
C ASP A 69 -11.43 -3.37 -6.47
N GLU A 70 -11.18 -4.12 -7.53
CA GLU A 70 -10.88 -3.60 -8.86
C GLU A 70 -12.02 -2.74 -9.45
N ASP A 71 -13.26 -3.00 -9.07
CA ASP A 71 -14.44 -2.25 -9.52
C ASP A 71 -14.66 -0.96 -8.69
N GLY A 72 -13.99 -0.84 -7.54
CA GLY A 72 -14.09 0.28 -6.61
C GLY A 72 -15.11 0.08 -5.52
N ASN A 73 -15.61 -1.15 -5.36
CA ASN A 73 -16.45 -1.46 -4.21
C ASN A 73 -15.58 -1.44 -2.95
N VAL A 74 -15.90 -0.54 -2.04
CA VAL A 74 -15.22 -0.44 -0.74
C VAL A 74 -15.58 -1.66 0.09
N LEU A 75 -14.57 -2.36 0.60
CA LEU A 75 -14.76 -3.53 1.47
C LEU A 75 -14.63 -3.17 2.94
N PHE A 76 -13.72 -2.24 3.25
CA PHE A 76 -13.52 -1.72 4.60
C PHE A 76 -13.03 -0.27 4.53
N SER A 77 -13.44 0.50 5.52
CA SER A 77 -13.05 1.90 5.72
C SER A 77 -12.89 2.20 7.21
N LEU A 78 -11.75 2.75 7.57
CA LEU A 78 -11.45 3.35 8.86
C LEU A 78 -11.11 4.83 8.59
N ASN A 79 -11.99 5.76 9.00
CA ASN A 79 -11.83 7.18 8.70
C ASN A 79 -11.53 7.47 7.22
N GLY A 80 -12.08 6.65 6.31
CA GLY A 80 -11.68 6.64 4.90
C GLY A 80 -12.02 7.90 4.12
N ASP A 81 -12.90 8.75 4.62
CA ASP A 81 -13.32 10.04 4.11
C ASP A 81 -12.73 11.24 4.87
N VAL A 82 -11.92 11.00 5.90
CA VAL A 82 -11.27 12.05 6.66
C VAL A 82 -10.02 12.53 5.92
N SER A 83 -9.84 13.84 5.82
CA SER A 83 -8.70 14.43 5.12
C SER A 83 -7.51 14.61 6.04
N MET A 84 -6.36 14.06 5.64
CA MET A 84 -5.10 14.27 6.35
C MET A 84 -3.92 14.49 5.39
N ALA A 85 -2.76 14.85 5.94
CA ALA A 85 -1.52 14.89 5.18
C ALA A 85 -1.19 13.50 4.62
N MET A 86 -0.79 13.43 3.35
CA MET A 86 -0.62 12.18 2.62
C MET A 86 0.83 11.88 2.23
N ALA A 87 1.76 12.79 2.57
CA ALA A 87 3.17 12.69 2.20
C ALA A 87 3.38 12.38 0.71
N SER A 88 4.40 11.59 0.39
CA SER A 88 4.78 11.25 -1.01
C SER A 88 3.77 10.39 -1.78
N THR A 89 2.64 9.98 -1.19
CA THR A 89 1.54 9.40 -2.00
C THR A 89 0.97 10.43 -3.00
N THR A 90 1.18 11.72 -2.76
CA THR A 90 1.00 12.85 -3.70
C THR A 90 1.56 12.57 -5.09
N LYS A 91 2.69 11.87 -5.17
CA LYS A 91 3.42 11.61 -6.42
C LYS A 91 2.66 10.70 -7.40
N ILE A 92 1.61 10.01 -6.93
CA ILE A 92 0.68 9.30 -7.80
C ILE A 92 0.00 10.31 -8.73
N MET A 93 -0.55 11.40 -8.18
CA MET A 93 -1.19 12.46 -8.98
C MET A 93 -0.18 13.18 -9.88
N THR A 94 1.03 13.45 -9.38
CA THR A 94 2.10 14.05 -10.18
C THR A 94 2.40 13.22 -11.43
N ALA A 95 2.49 11.90 -11.27
CA ALA A 95 2.72 11.00 -12.40
C ALA A 95 1.51 10.92 -13.35
N VAL A 96 0.28 10.88 -12.83
CA VAL A 96 -0.94 10.86 -13.65
C VAL A 96 -1.03 12.10 -14.53
N VAL A 97 -0.87 13.29 -13.93
CA VAL A 97 -0.91 14.56 -14.68
C VAL A 97 0.18 14.60 -15.74
N ALA A 98 1.39 14.15 -15.41
CA ALA A 98 2.49 14.14 -16.37
C ALA A 98 2.23 13.18 -17.54
N LEU A 99 1.74 11.98 -17.25
CA LEU A 99 1.47 10.95 -18.27
C LEU A 99 0.28 11.28 -19.17
N GLU A 100 -0.69 12.03 -18.67
CA GLU A 100 -1.87 12.44 -19.42
C GLU A 100 -1.73 13.83 -20.08
N SER A 101 -0.63 14.53 -19.83
CA SER A 101 -0.39 15.89 -20.37
C SER A 101 -0.20 15.94 -21.88
N GLY A 102 0.13 14.83 -22.51
CA GLY A 102 0.53 14.76 -23.92
C GLY A 102 1.99 15.18 -24.20
N VAL A 103 2.75 15.57 -23.19
CA VAL A 103 4.20 15.82 -23.32
C VAL A 103 4.92 14.50 -23.61
N SER A 104 5.81 14.49 -24.62
CA SER A 104 6.55 13.28 -24.98
C SER A 104 7.43 12.82 -23.83
N LEU A 105 7.47 11.50 -23.59
CA LEU A 105 8.35 10.87 -22.60
C LEU A 105 9.83 11.11 -22.90
N ASP A 106 10.19 11.29 -24.17
CA ASP A 106 11.56 11.59 -24.63
C ASP A 106 11.89 13.09 -24.55
N THR A 107 10.97 13.93 -24.06
CA THR A 107 11.26 15.35 -23.88
C THR A 107 12.43 15.52 -22.93
N VAL A 108 13.50 16.11 -23.45
CA VAL A 108 14.69 16.44 -22.66
C VAL A 108 14.40 17.70 -21.86
N TYR A 109 14.56 17.60 -20.56
CA TYR A 109 14.45 18.70 -19.61
C TYR A 109 15.84 19.03 -19.06
N THR A 110 16.20 20.32 -19.09
CA THR A 110 17.40 20.81 -18.40
C THR A 110 17.01 21.25 -17.00
N VAL A 111 17.59 20.58 -16.00
CA VAL A 111 17.27 20.80 -14.59
C VAL A 111 17.59 22.23 -14.21
N SER A 112 16.61 22.92 -13.63
CA SER A 112 16.72 24.31 -13.16
C SER A 112 17.13 24.36 -11.68
N ASP A 113 17.30 25.56 -11.16
CA ASP A 113 17.56 25.79 -9.72
C ASP A 113 16.38 25.38 -8.81
N ILE A 114 15.24 24.96 -9.38
CA ILE A 114 14.05 24.52 -8.62
C ILE A 114 14.37 23.34 -7.69
N VAL A 115 15.30 22.45 -8.08
CA VAL A 115 15.72 21.30 -7.28
C VAL A 115 16.33 21.69 -5.94
N LYS A 116 16.83 22.93 -5.80
CA LYS A 116 17.35 23.48 -4.55
C LYS A 116 16.26 23.88 -3.56
N THR A 117 15.01 23.93 -3.99
CA THR A 117 13.87 24.33 -3.14
C THR A 117 13.28 23.18 -2.36
N VAL A 118 13.66 21.95 -2.66
CA VAL A 118 13.16 20.74 -2.04
C VAL A 118 14.23 20.00 -1.26
N TYR A 119 13.80 19.15 -0.33
CA TYR A 119 14.65 18.36 0.55
C TYR A 119 14.07 16.96 0.77
N GLY A 120 14.72 16.16 1.61
CA GLY A 120 14.30 14.81 1.95
C GLY A 120 14.82 13.80 0.90
N GLN A 121 13.92 12.97 0.34
CA GLN A 121 14.31 11.97 -0.66
C GLN A 121 14.58 12.65 -2.00
N LEU A 122 15.81 12.57 -2.47
CA LEU A 122 16.26 13.21 -3.72
C LEU A 122 16.95 12.18 -4.63
N VAL A 123 16.61 12.17 -5.91
CA VAL A 123 17.36 11.42 -6.93
C VAL A 123 18.80 11.94 -7.01
N GLY A 124 18.96 13.24 -6.84
CA GLY A 124 20.24 13.93 -6.79
C GLY A 124 20.58 14.68 -8.08
N TYR A 125 19.57 15.20 -8.75
CA TYR A 125 19.77 16.08 -9.91
C TYR A 125 20.35 17.42 -9.49
N ASP A 126 21.34 17.89 -10.24
CA ASP A 126 21.93 19.22 -10.11
C ASP A 126 21.46 20.16 -11.23
N PRO A 127 21.39 21.49 -10.99
CA PRO A 127 21.08 22.45 -12.03
C PRO A 127 22.03 22.34 -13.22
N GLY A 128 21.47 22.22 -14.42
CA GLY A 128 22.20 22.01 -15.66
C GLY A 128 22.24 20.56 -16.14
N ASP A 129 21.90 19.60 -15.30
CA ASP A 129 21.73 18.21 -15.74
C ASP A 129 20.66 18.11 -16.82
N GLN A 130 20.85 17.18 -17.74
CA GLN A 130 19.83 16.84 -18.73
C GLN A 130 19.24 15.47 -18.41
N THR A 131 17.92 15.39 -18.39
CA THR A 131 17.16 14.18 -18.14
C THR A 131 15.91 14.17 -19.00
N THR A 132 15.24 13.04 -19.12
CA THR A 132 13.99 12.92 -19.87
C THR A 132 12.79 12.85 -18.91
N LEU A 133 11.59 13.18 -19.41
CA LEU A 133 10.36 13.01 -18.63
C LEU A 133 10.18 11.55 -18.17
N ASN A 134 10.59 10.59 -19.01
CA ASN A 134 10.57 9.17 -18.64
C ASN A 134 11.47 8.88 -17.43
N GLU A 135 12.72 9.35 -17.43
CA GLU A 135 13.65 9.14 -16.31
C GLU A 135 13.16 9.83 -15.03
N LEU A 136 12.59 11.04 -15.16
CA LEU A 136 11.98 11.75 -14.04
C LEU A 136 10.84 10.95 -13.41
N LEU A 137 9.95 10.34 -14.23
CA LEU A 137 8.86 9.47 -13.75
C LEU A 137 9.39 8.24 -13.01
N HIS A 138 10.47 7.64 -13.47
CA HIS A 138 11.13 6.53 -12.79
C HIS A 138 11.71 6.97 -11.43
N GLY A 139 12.43 8.08 -11.37
CA GLY A 139 12.94 8.65 -10.13
C GLY A 139 11.85 9.06 -9.15
N LEU A 140 10.74 9.57 -9.66
CA LEU A 140 9.54 9.95 -8.90
C LEU A 140 8.86 8.76 -8.23
N LEU A 141 8.54 7.73 -9.00
CA LEU A 141 7.67 6.64 -8.56
C LEU A 141 8.42 5.54 -7.81
N VAL A 142 9.60 5.13 -8.30
CA VAL A 142 10.40 4.06 -7.68
C VAL A 142 11.09 4.55 -6.42
N TYR A 143 11.85 5.64 -6.53
CA TYR A 143 12.70 6.15 -5.45
C TYR A 143 12.03 7.24 -4.61
N SER A 144 10.93 7.82 -5.10
CA SER A 144 10.22 8.90 -4.42
C SER A 144 10.95 10.25 -4.44
N GLY A 145 11.73 10.57 -5.48
CA GLY A 145 12.50 11.81 -5.60
C GLY A 145 11.63 13.07 -5.57
N ASN A 146 11.91 13.99 -4.62
CA ASN A 146 11.24 15.29 -4.54
C ASN A 146 11.75 16.24 -5.64
N ASP A 147 13.03 16.15 -5.96
CA ASP A 147 13.65 16.85 -7.09
C ASP A 147 13.05 16.41 -8.43
N ALA A 148 12.83 15.11 -8.64
CA ALA A 148 12.13 14.63 -9.81
C ALA A 148 10.69 15.20 -9.90
N ALA A 149 10.00 15.34 -8.78
CA ALA A 149 8.64 15.90 -8.75
C ALA A 149 8.59 17.36 -9.23
N VAL A 150 9.51 18.21 -8.76
CA VAL A 150 9.55 19.62 -9.18
C VAL A 150 10.05 19.78 -10.62
N CYS A 151 10.98 18.93 -11.07
CA CYS A 151 11.40 18.90 -12.46
C CYS A 151 10.24 18.50 -13.41
N ILE A 152 9.44 17.50 -13.04
CA ILE A 152 8.22 17.14 -13.79
C ILE A 152 7.25 18.33 -13.84
N ALA A 153 7.05 19.00 -12.71
CA ALA A 153 6.14 20.14 -12.63
C ALA A 153 6.57 21.27 -13.57
N GLU A 154 7.85 21.59 -13.68
CA GLU A 154 8.32 22.58 -14.64
C GLU A 154 8.29 22.06 -16.08
N CYS A 155 8.72 20.81 -16.30
CA CYS A 155 8.75 20.21 -17.65
C CYS A 155 7.34 20.17 -18.29
N VAL A 156 6.33 19.83 -17.50
CA VAL A 156 4.96 19.62 -17.98
C VAL A 156 4.11 20.89 -17.85
N GLY A 157 4.16 21.54 -16.69
CA GLY A 157 3.34 22.68 -16.36
C GLY A 157 3.98 24.04 -16.70
N GLY A 158 5.28 24.07 -17.03
CA GLY A 158 6.04 25.31 -17.21
C GLY A 158 6.37 26.02 -15.89
N SER A 159 5.67 25.69 -14.82
CA SER A 159 5.94 26.12 -13.44
C SER A 159 5.28 25.19 -12.43
N VAL A 160 5.80 25.15 -11.20
CA VAL A 160 5.18 24.39 -10.10
C VAL A 160 3.75 24.86 -9.83
N ALA A 161 3.51 26.18 -9.84
CA ALA A 161 2.17 26.73 -9.57
C ALA A 161 1.15 26.26 -10.60
N ASN A 162 1.44 26.37 -11.89
CA ASN A 162 0.54 25.90 -12.94
C ASN A 162 0.34 24.39 -12.90
N PHE A 163 1.39 23.63 -12.58
CA PHE A 163 1.28 22.18 -12.43
C PHE A 163 0.38 21.77 -11.26
N VAL A 164 0.44 22.49 -10.14
CA VAL A 164 -0.45 22.28 -8.99
C VAL A 164 -1.91 22.57 -9.38
N GLU A 165 -2.17 23.59 -10.19
CA GLU A 165 -3.52 23.82 -10.74
C GLU A 165 -3.98 22.66 -11.62
N MET A 166 -3.09 22.08 -12.43
CA MET A 166 -3.39 20.86 -13.22
C MET A 166 -3.71 19.68 -12.30
N MET A 167 -2.96 19.49 -11.20
CA MET A 167 -3.21 18.42 -10.21
C MET A 167 -4.61 18.59 -9.57
N ASN A 168 -4.98 19.80 -9.17
CA ASN A 168 -6.28 20.06 -8.56
C ASN A 168 -7.42 19.93 -9.59
N SER A 169 -7.19 20.33 -10.84
CA SER A 169 -8.15 20.11 -11.92
C SER A 169 -8.39 18.62 -12.18
N LYS A 170 -7.32 17.80 -12.15
CA LYS A 170 -7.41 16.35 -12.28
C LYS A 170 -8.10 15.72 -11.07
N ALA A 171 -7.85 16.22 -9.86
CA ALA A 171 -8.56 15.77 -8.66
C ALA A 171 -10.07 16.01 -8.77
N ALA A 172 -10.47 17.18 -9.25
CA ALA A 172 -11.88 17.50 -9.51
C ALA A 172 -12.50 16.62 -10.61
N GLU A 173 -11.75 16.37 -11.71
CA GLU A 173 -12.17 15.47 -12.80
C GLU A 173 -12.43 14.05 -12.30
N LEU A 174 -11.56 13.54 -11.40
CA LEU A 174 -11.67 12.21 -10.81
C LEU A 174 -12.65 12.14 -9.62
N GLY A 175 -13.24 13.27 -9.22
CA GLY A 175 -14.18 13.33 -8.10
C GLY A 175 -13.55 13.17 -6.73
N LEU A 176 -12.26 13.50 -6.56
CA LEU A 176 -11.52 13.38 -5.31
C LEU A 176 -11.87 14.55 -4.37
N ALA A 177 -13.05 14.48 -3.76
CA ALA A 177 -13.64 15.61 -3.04
C ALA A 177 -12.92 15.97 -1.72
N GLY A 178 -12.21 15.02 -1.11
CA GLY A 178 -11.42 15.20 0.11
C GLY A 178 -9.94 15.47 -0.16
N THR A 179 -9.57 15.81 -1.43
CA THR A 179 -8.18 15.94 -1.85
C THR A 179 -7.88 17.35 -2.36
N HIS A 180 -6.78 17.91 -1.89
CA HIS A 180 -6.26 19.19 -2.39
C HIS A 180 -4.72 19.16 -2.41
N TYR A 181 -4.14 19.59 -3.52
CA TYR A 181 -2.70 19.66 -3.74
C TYR A 181 -2.18 21.10 -3.64
N VAL A 182 -1.03 21.27 -2.99
CA VAL A 182 -0.32 22.55 -2.87
C VAL A 182 1.07 22.45 -3.48
N ASN A 183 1.61 21.24 -3.57
CA ASN A 183 2.90 20.95 -4.18
C ASN A 183 2.89 19.58 -4.88
N PRO A 184 3.88 19.27 -5.76
CA PRO A 184 3.91 18.02 -6.52
C PRO A 184 4.62 16.87 -5.81
N HIS A 185 5.20 17.07 -4.62
CA HIS A 185 6.09 16.11 -3.96
C HIS A 185 5.53 15.53 -2.66
N GLY A 186 4.64 16.24 -1.96
CA GLY A 186 4.00 15.77 -0.73
C GLY A 186 4.73 16.15 0.56
N LEU A 187 5.63 17.14 0.54
CA LEU A 187 6.12 17.74 1.77
C LEU A 187 4.99 18.52 2.45
N ASP A 188 5.04 18.59 3.79
CA ASP A 188 4.02 19.21 4.62
C ASP A 188 3.83 20.69 4.27
N GLU A 189 2.61 21.04 3.89
CA GLU A 189 2.20 22.41 3.59
C GLU A 189 0.72 22.61 3.92
N GLY A 190 0.34 23.78 4.40
CA GLY A 190 -1.04 24.04 4.78
C GLY A 190 -2.01 23.90 3.61
N GLY A 191 -3.02 23.07 3.79
CA GLY A 191 -4.00 22.75 2.74
C GLY A 191 -3.64 21.57 1.87
N HIS A 192 -2.48 20.93 2.03
CA HIS A 192 -2.07 19.75 1.27
C HIS A 192 -2.59 18.47 1.95
N HIS A 193 -3.66 17.88 1.41
CA HIS A 193 -4.31 16.74 2.03
C HIS A 193 -5.02 15.82 1.03
N SER A 194 -5.32 14.60 1.46
CA SER A 194 -6.18 13.64 0.77
C SER A 194 -6.88 12.74 1.78
N THR A 195 -7.67 11.79 1.28
CA THR A 195 -8.33 10.75 2.07
C THR A 195 -7.93 9.37 1.58
N PRO A 196 -8.04 8.31 2.40
CA PRO A 196 -7.82 6.93 1.94
C PRO A 196 -8.66 6.55 0.72
N LEU A 197 -9.93 6.93 0.68
CA LEU A 197 -10.83 6.59 -0.43
C LEU A 197 -10.48 7.33 -1.72
N ASP A 198 -10.10 8.59 -1.62
CA ASP A 198 -9.64 9.37 -2.78
C ASP A 198 -8.34 8.82 -3.34
N LEU A 199 -7.39 8.42 -2.47
CA LEU A 199 -6.13 7.80 -2.89
C LEU A 199 -6.35 6.44 -3.57
N ILE A 200 -7.32 5.64 -3.13
CA ILE A 200 -7.71 4.41 -3.83
C ILE A 200 -8.31 4.73 -5.20
N THR A 201 -9.18 5.71 -5.29
CA THR A 201 -9.78 6.14 -6.56
C THR A 201 -8.70 6.60 -7.54
N LEU A 202 -7.77 7.43 -7.06
CA LEU A 202 -6.61 7.88 -7.84
C LEU A 202 -5.72 6.70 -8.28
N ALA A 203 -5.43 5.78 -7.37
CA ALA A 203 -4.59 4.62 -7.64
C ALA A 203 -5.20 3.70 -8.69
N ARG A 204 -6.51 3.45 -8.61
CA ARG A 204 -7.26 2.66 -9.60
C ARG A 204 -7.21 3.30 -10.99
N HIS A 205 -7.33 4.62 -11.07
CA HIS A 205 -7.16 5.35 -12.32
C HIS A 205 -5.72 5.25 -12.84
N ALA A 206 -4.75 5.52 -11.99
CA ALA A 206 -3.33 5.55 -12.36
C ALA A 206 -2.82 4.21 -12.94
N VAL A 207 -3.24 3.08 -12.38
CA VAL A 207 -2.78 1.76 -12.84
C VAL A 207 -3.36 1.34 -14.20
N GLN A 208 -4.37 2.06 -14.72
CA GLN A 208 -4.85 1.86 -16.09
C GLN A 208 -3.86 2.42 -17.13
N ILE A 209 -2.92 3.28 -16.70
CA ILE A 209 -1.86 3.80 -17.56
C ILE A 209 -0.72 2.76 -17.55
N PRO A 210 -0.45 2.07 -18.68
CA PRO A 210 0.49 0.94 -18.70
C PRO A 210 1.88 1.29 -18.18
N LEU A 211 2.41 2.46 -18.54
CA LEU A 211 3.73 2.89 -18.08
C LEU A 211 3.76 3.11 -16.56
N PHE A 212 2.73 3.78 -16.00
CA PHE A 212 2.61 3.93 -14.54
C PHE A 212 2.64 2.58 -13.84
N SER A 213 1.77 1.66 -14.29
CA SER A 213 1.64 0.32 -13.71
C SER A 213 2.96 -0.47 -13.77
N SER A 214 3.72 -0.32 -14.87
CA SER A 214 5.03 -0.93 -15.04
C SER A 214 6.06 -0.37 -14.06
N ILE A 215 6.14 0.97 -13.95
CA ILE A 215 7.15 1.63 -13.10
C ILE A 215 6.93 1.30 -11.62
N VAL A 216 5.69 1.40 -11.11
CA VAL A 216 5.41 1.16 -9.69
C VAL A 216 5.58 -0.30 -9.27
N GLY A 217 5.51 -1.24 -10.22
CA GLY A 217 5.78 -2.66 -9.98
C GLY A 217 7.27 -3.02 -10.00
N SER A 218 8.18 -2.07 -10.24
CA SER A 218 9.61 -2.33 -10.38
C SER A 218 10.31 -2.28 -9.02
N ALA A 219 11.15 -3.29 -8.73
CA ALA A 219 11.96 -3.33 -7.52
C ALA A 219 13.11 -2.30 -7.53
N TYR A 220 13.59 -1.96 -8.71
CA TYR A 220 14.63 -0.93 -8.93
C TYR A 220 14.51 -0.33 -10.32
N THR A 221 15.15 0.79 -10.52
CA THR A 221 15.29 1.44 -11.83
C THR A 221 16.67 2.06 -11.99
N MET A 222 17.04 2.39 -13.23
CA MET A 222 18.26 3.16 -13.52
C MET A 222 17.87 4.47 -14.19
N VAL A 223 18.51 5.56 -13.77
CA VAL A 223 18.36 6.90 -14.34
C VAL A 223 19.73 7.54 -14.57
N GLN A 224 19.80 8.53 -15.44
CA GLN A 224 21.03 9.33 -15.64
C GLN A 224 20.99 10.56 -14.73
N VAL A 225 22.07 10.79 -13.97
CA VAL A 225 22.27 11.95 -13.10
C VAL A 225 23.68 12.48 -13.33
N GLY A 226 23.83 13.72 -13.75
CA GLY A 226 25.16 14.29 -14.03
C GLY A 226 25.96 13.55 -15.13
N GLY A 227 25.27 12.81 -16.01
CA GLY A 227 25.91 11.98 -17.04
C GLY A 227 26.36 10.60 -16.56
N GLU A 228 26.07 10.23 -15.31
CA GLU A 228 26.37 8.92 -14.74
C GLU A 228 25.08 8.10 -14.51
N SER A 229 25.16 6.79 -14.71
CA SER A 229 24.04 5.88 -14.45
C SER A 229 23.91 5.61 -12.96
N LYS A 230 22.72 5.89 -12.41
CA LYS A 230 22.40 5.67 -10.99
C LYS A 230 21.28 4.65 -10.85
N THR A 231 21.51 3.60 -10.05
CA THR A 231 20.48 2.64 -9.68
C THR A 231 19.70 3.16 -8.48
N LEU A 232 18.38 3.15 -8.58
CA LEU A 232 17.44 3.57 -7.56
C LEU A 232 16.58 2.38 -7.15
N GLU A 233 16.48 2.11 -5.86
CA GLU A 233 15.68 1.01 -5.30
C GLU A 233 14.29 1.49 -4.92
N SER A 234 13.32 0.59 -5.05
CA SER A 234 11.94 0.85 -4.64
C SER A 234 11.84 1.04 -3.13
N THR A 235 10.97 1.96 -2.72
CA THR A 235 10.62 2.19 -1.32
C THR A 235 9.53 1.24 -0.82
N ASP A 236 8.97 0.37 -1.68
CA ASP A 236 7.94 -0.60 -1.33
C ASP A 236 8.56 -1.88 -0.77
N ALA A 237 8.51 -2.05 0.56
CA ALA A 237 9.02 -3.26 1.21
C ALA A 237 8.08 -4.48 1.04
N LEU A 238 6.82 -4.28 0.64
CA LEU A 238 5.90 -5.37 0.37
C LEU A 238 6.05 -5.95 -1.04
N GLY A 239 6.61 -5.21 -1.99
CA GLY A 239 6.73 -5.62 -3.38
C GLY A 239 7.38 -6.99 -3.60
N ASN A 240 8.33 -7.36 -2.72
CA ASN A 240 9.02 -8.65 -2.77
C ASN A 240 8.60 -9.62 -1.64
N SER A 241 7.66 -9.23 -0.77
CA SER A 241 7.36 -9.97 0.45
C SER A 241 5.87 -10.24 0.69
N TYR A 242 5.00 -9.69 -0.15
CA TYR A 242 3.58 -10.02 -0.17
C TYR A 242 3.19 -10.49 -1.57
N PRO A 243 2.50 -11.65 -1.69
CA PRO A 243 2.14 -12.23 -2.98
C PRO A 243 1.26 -11.29 -3.79
N GLY A 244 1.57 -11.19 -5.08
CA GLY A 244 0.79 -10.37 -5.99
C GLY A 244 0.88 -8.86 -5.77
N MET A 245 1.70 -8.38 -4.82
CA MET A 245 1.94 -6.95 -4.61
C MET A 245 2.60 -6.32 -5.83
N ARG A 246 2.08 -5.17 -6.26
CA ARG A 246 2.54 -4.41 -7.42
C ARG A 246 2.53 -2.91 -7.13
N GLY A 247 3.33 -2.51 -6.15
CA GLY A 247 3.44 -1.11 -5.74
C GLY A 247 2.26 -0.71 -4.84
N ILE A 248 1.93 0.56 -4.70
CA ILE A 248 2.04 1.65 -5.68
C ILE A 248 3.02 2.72 -5.15
N LYS A 249 2.75 3.27 -3.94
CA LYS A 249 3.54 4.38 -3.42
C LYS A 249 3.56 4.45 -1.91
N THR A 250 4.75 4.67 -1.36
CA THR A 250 4.98 4.99 0.05
C THR A 250 5.00 6.49 0.30
N GLY A 251 4.81 6.90 1.54
CA GLY A 251 4.99 8.27 1.98
C GLY A 251 5.43 8.34 3.43
N PHE A 252 6.14 9.40 3.77
CA PHE A 252 6.44 9.77 5.14
C PHE A 252 6.70 11.27 5.25
N THR A 253 6.03 11.90 6.19
CA THR A 253 6.38 13.19 6.80
C THR A 253 6.01 13.14 8.28
N TYR A 254 6.47 14.13 9.07
CA TYR A 254 6.11 14.15 10.49
C TYR A 254 4.61 14.37 10.72
N ASN A 255 3.92 15.10 9.84
CA ASN A 255 2.48 15.33 9.97
C ASN A 255 1.65 14.17 9.40
N ALA A 256 2.11 13.54 8.33
CA ALA A 256 1.40 12.45 7.68
C ALA A 256 1.59 11.10 8.38
N GLY A 257 2.65 10.95 9.19
CA GLY A 257 3.10 9.62 9.59
C GLY A 257 3.57 8.78 8.41
N ASN A 258 3.63 7.48 8.58
CA ASN A 258 3.97 6.55 7.52
C ASN A 258 2.71 6.18 6.72
N CYS A 259 2.77 6.41 5.40
CA CYS A 259 1.67 6.21 4.46
C CYS A 259 2.03 5.14 3.43
N PHE A 260 1.01 4.44 2.94
CA PHE A 260 1.15 3.48 1.85
C PHE A 260 -0.15 3.40 1.03
N VAL A 261 0.00 3.48 -0.27
CA VAL A 261 -1.04 3.11 -1.24
C VAL A 261 -0.54 1.90 -1.98
N GLY A 262 -1.29 0.80 -1.93
CA GLY A 262 -0.87 -0.48 -2.47
C GLY A 262 -1.90 -1.13 -3.37
N ARG A 263 -1.42 -2.02 -4.26
CA ARG A 263 -2.24 -2.89 -5.08
C ARG A 263 -1.68 -4.30 -5.02
N ALA A 264 -2.55 -5.27 -4.71
CA ALA A 264 -2.21 -6.68 -4.76
C ALA A 264 -3.23 -7.45 -5.60
N THR A 265 -2.74 -8.45 -6.35
CA THR A 265 -3.60 -9.33 -7.15
C THR A 265 -3.36 -10.78 -6.73
N LEU A 266 -4.41 -11.46 -6.28
CA LEU A 266 -4.40 -12.89 -6.03
C LEU A 266 -5.48 -13.56 -6.88
N GLY A 267 -5.08 -14.55 -7.65
CA GLY A 267 -5.99 -15.17 -8.61
C GLY A 267 -6.58 -14.15 -9.58
N SER A 268 -7.90 -14.12 -9.67
CA SER A 268 -8.63 -13.17 -10.52
C SER A 268 -8.98 -11.85 -9.83
N LYS A 269 -8.64 -11.68 -8.54
CA LYS A 269 -9.04 -10.52 -7.74
C LYS A 269 -7.89 -9.56 -7.52
N THR A 270 -8.17 -8.28 -7.73
CA THR A 270 -7.25 -7.19 -7.45
C THR A 270 -7.84 -6.30 -6.35
N LEU A 271 -7.04 -6.06 -5.33
CA LEU A 271 -7.39 -5.15 -4.23
C LEU A 271 -6.47 -3.94 -4.23
N PHE A 272 -7.06 -2.80 -3.89
CA PHE A 272 -6.37 -1.54 -3.65
C PHE A 272 -6.51 -1.16 -2.19
N ILE A 273 -5.42 -0.81 -1.55
CA ILE A 273 -5.38 -0.35 -0.17
C ILE A 273 -4.80 1.04 -0.07
N SER A 274 -5.27 1.79 0.91
CA SER A 274 -4.65 3.05 1.35
C SER A 274 -4.56 3.03 2.87
N ILE A 275 -3.39 3.33 3.38
CA ILE A 275 -3.06 3.40 4.80
C ILE A 275 -2.35 4.71 5.05
N LEU A 276 -2.87 5.49 6.01
CA LEU A 276 -2.34 6.79 6.38
C LEU A 276 -2.17 6.88 7.91
N GLY A 277 -1.26 7.75 8.33
CA GLY A 277 -1.11 8.08 9.74
C GLY A 277 -0.49 7.00 10.62
N CYS A 278 0.28 6.07 10.09
CA CYS A 278 1.01 5.12 10.93
C CYS A 278 2.18 5.81 11.64
N GLU A 279 2.21 5.73 12.97
CA GLU A 279 3.30 6.30 13.75
C GLU A 279 4.62 5.58 13.48
N GLU A 280 4.59 4.25 13.38
CA GLU A 280 5.76 3.41 13.18
C GLU A 280 5.94 3.00 11.72
N SER A 281 7.18 3.01 11.23
CA SER A 281 7.49 2.63 9.85
C SER A 281 7.06 1.20 9.52
N GLU A 282 7.33 0.26 10.41
CA GLU A 282 6.96 -1.16 10.25
C GLU A 282 5.47 -1.38 10.44
N GLY A 283 4.79 -0.50 11.21
CA GLY A 283 3.36 -0.57 11.46
C GLY A 283 2.53 -0.52 10.18
N ARG A 284 2.89 0.33 9.22
CA ARG A 284 2.19 0.40 7.92
C ARG A 284 2.25 -0.91 7.14
N TRP A 285 3.36 -1.66 7.23
CA TRP A 285 3.51 -2.95 6.55
C TRP A 285 2.70 -4.05 7.23
N SER A 286 2.65 -4.01 8.58
CA SER A 286 1.82 -4.91 9.37
C SER A 286 0.34 -4.72 9.05
N ASP A 287 -0.13 -3.48 9.08
CA ASP A 287 -1.53 -3.16 8.80
C ASP A 287 -1.88 -3.40 7.34
N ALA A 288 -0.96 -3.14 6.39
CA ALA A 288 -1.18 -3.45 4.98
C ALA A 288 -1.39 -4.95 4.75
N ARG A 289 -0.57 -5.82 5.37
CA ARG A 289 -0.76 -7.28 5.32
C ARG A 289 -2.08 -7.69 5.94
N THR A 290 -2.36 -7.21 7.15
CA THR A 290 -3.61 -7.51 7.87
C THR A 290 -4.83 -7.13 7.04
N LEU A 291 -4.81 -5.95 6.41
CA LEU A 291 -5.92 -5.46 5.59
C LEU A 291 -6.10 -6.29 4.31
N LEU A 292 -5.01 -6.63 3.64
CA LEU A 292 -5.06 -7.46 2.44
C LEU A 292 -5.48 -8.90 2.75
N ASP A 293 -4.89 -9.52 3.78
CA ASP A 293 -5.22 -10.88 4.19
C ASP A 293 -6.69 -11.00 4.59
N TRP A 294 -7.19 -10.01 5.36
CA TRP A 294 -8.58 -9.94 5.73
C TRP A 294 -9.49 -9.79 4.50
N ALA A 295 -9.18 -8.85 3.60
CA ALA A 295 -10.02 -8.60 2.44
C ALA A 295 -10.02 -9.78 1.46
N PHE A 296 -8.86 -10.37 1.14
CA PHE A 296 -8.78 -11.56 0.31
C PHE A 296 -9.48 -12.77 0.94
N GLY A 297 -9.47 -12.88 2.27
CA GLY A 297 -10.16 -13.93 3.00
C GLY A 297 -11.68 -13.97 2.79
N HIS A 298 -12.28 -12.87 2.34
CA HIS A 298 -13.70 -12.79 2.03
C HIS A 298 -14.08 -13.22 0.60
N TYR A 299 -13.11 -13.56 -0.23
CA TYR A 299 -13.37 -14.11 -1.56
C TYR A 299 -13.37 -15.64 -1.52
N PRO A 300 -14.54 -16.31 -1.57
CA PRO A 300 -14.61 -17.77 -1.47
C PRO A 300 -13.77 -18.50 -2.51
N GLU A 301 -13.67 -17.92 -3.70
CA GLU A 301 -12.85 -18.44 -4.79
C GLU A 301 -11.33 -18.45 -4.50
N LEU A 302 -10.90 -17.67 -3.51
CA LEU A 302 -9.51 -17.61 -3.06
C LEU A 302 -9.25 -18.41 -1.79
N GLN A 303 -10.29 -18.99 -1.18
CA GLN A 303 -10.13 -19.73 0.07
C GLN A 303 -9.34 -21.02 -0.14
N GLY A 304 -8.36 -21.22 0.72
CA GLY A 304 -7.48 -22.37 0.67
C GLY A 304 -8.19 -23.71 0.90
N VAL A 305 -7.72 -24.74 0.28
CA VAL A 305 -8.21 -26.11 0.43
C VAL A 305 -7.58 -26.74 1.68
N GLY A 306 -8.12 -26.40 2.85
CA GLY A 306 -7.64 -26.96 4.10
C GLY A 306 -6.31 -26.37 4.57
N ALA A 307 -6.05 -26.44 5.89
CA ALA A 307 -4.83 -25.92 6.53
C ALA A 307 -3.61 -26.84 6.30
N THR A 308 -3.41 -27.31 5.10
CA THR A 308 -2.23 -28.10 4.81
C THR A 308 -1.16 -27.18 4.26
N ASN A 309 -0.07 -27.07 4.96
CA ASN A 309 1.14 -26.39 4.51
C ASN A 309 1.65 -27.11 3.26
N VAL A 310 1.32 -26.58 2.10
CA VAL A 310 1.85 -27.09 0.84
C VAL A 310 3.14 -26.34 0.58
N THR A 311 4.26 -26.96 0.90
CA THR A 311 5.56 -26.45 0.49
C THR A 311 5.78 -26.92 -0.95
N LEU A 312 5.73 -25.98 -1.87
CA LEU A 312 5.89 -26.27 -3.30
C LEU A 312 7.31 -25.94 -3.70
N TYR A 313 8.05 -26.93 -4.14
CA TYR A 313 9.44 -26.78 -4.55
C TYR A 313 9.62 -26.46 -6.03
N ALA A 314 8.54 -26.41 -6.79
CA ALA A 314 8.57 -26.07 -8.22
C ALA A 314 7.29 -25.35 -8.63
N PRO A 315 7.38 -24.56 -9.70
CA PRO A 315 6.26 -23.81 -10.22
C PRO A 315 5.14 -24.71 -10.72
N PHE A 316 3.92 -24.24 -10.65
CA PHE A 316 2.73 -24.94 -11.10
C PHE A 316 2.44 -24.70 -12.55
N ALA A 317 1.93 -25.70 -13.18
CA ALA A 317 1.24 -25.57 -14.43
C ALA A 317 -0.28 -25.44 -14.22
N GLU A 318 -0.85 -24.79 -15.11
CA GLU A 318 -2.12 -24.17 -15.25
C GLU A 318 -3.34 -25.00 -15.01
N ASN A 319 -4.32 -24.36 -14.65
CA ASN A 319 -5.69 -24.52 -15.01
C ASN A 319 -6.59 -24.87 -13.93
N ALA A 320 -7.30 -23.94 -13.52
CA ALA A 320 -8.58 -24.17 -13.05
C ALA A 320 -9.10 -23.23 -12.25
N SER A 321 -10.00 -23.06 -11.99
CA SER A 321 -10.71 -22.83 -10.81
C SER A 321 -9.86 -22.97 -9.51
N TRP A 322 -8.55 -22.86 -9.63
CA TRP A 322 -7.58 -22.88 -8.54
C TRP A 322 -6.73 -21.63 -8.61
N SER A 323 -6.76 -20.86 -7.58
CA SER A 323 -5.79 -19.77 -7.38
C SER A 323 -4.67 -20.26 -6.48
N VAL A 324 -3.46 -19.85 -6.77
CA VAL A 324 -2.33 -20.06 -5.89
C VAL A 324 -2.10 -18.78 -5.12
N GLY A 325 -2.14 -18.86 -3.80
CA GLY A 325 -1.89 -17.73 -2.93
C GLY A 325 -0.88 -18.08 -1.84
N TYR A 326 -0.54 -17.12 -1.02
CA TYR A 326 0.35 -17.33 0.12
C TYR A 326 -0.46 -17.47 1.41
N GLY A 327 -0.23 -18.53 2.15
CA GLY A 327 -0.61 -18.62 3.55
C GLY A 327 0.56 -18.28 4.45
N ALA A 328 0.36 -18.27 5.75
CA ALA A 328 1.37 -17.93 6.75
C ALA A 328 2.67 -18.76 6.67
N ASN A 329 2.66 -19.87 5.96
CA ASN A 329 3.79 -20.81 5.85
C ASN A 329 4.16 -21.18 4.41
N GLY A 330 3.76 -20.39 3.41
CA GLY A 330 4.09 -20.64 2.01
C GLY A 330 2.92 -20.53 1.04
N LEU A 331 3.09 -21.10 -0.15
CA LEU A 331 2.07 -21.11 -1.19
C LEU A 331 0.86 -21.95 -0.76
N VAL A 332 -0.33 -21.38 -0.86
CA VAL A 332 -1.61 -22.05 -0.60
C VAL A 332 -2.40 -22.13 -1.90
N LEU A 333 -2.94 -23.29 -2.19
CA LEU A 333 -3.87 -23.45 -3.28
C LEU A 333 -5.27 -23.00 -2.85
N PHE A 334 -5.84 -22.07 -3.57
CA PHE A 334 -7.21 -21.60 -3.38
C PHE A 334 -8.13 -22.31 -4.38
N ARG A 335 -9.33 -22.64 -3.96
CA ARG A 335 -10.34 -23.31 -4.81
C ARG A 335 -11.44 -22.33 -5.20
N ASP A 336 -12.07 -22.65 -6.32
CA ASP A 336 -13.38 -22.07 -6.65
C ASP A 336 -14.48 -22.60 -5.71
N ASN A 337 -15.70 -22.14 -5.90
CA ASN A 337 -16.87 -22.52 -5.10
C ASN A 337 -17.24 -24.01 -5.10
N ALA A 338 -16.46 -24.89 -5.71
CA ALA A 338 -16.69 -26.31 -5.69
C ALA A 338 -16.02 -26.98 -4.49
N SER A 339 -16.69 -27.92 -3.85
CA SER A 339 -16.11 -28.75 -2.79
C SER A 339 -15.07 -29.70 -3.40
N ARG A 340 -13.81 -29.36 -3.30
CA ARG A 340 -12.71 -30.17 -3.81
C ARG A 340 -11.79 -30.60 -2.69
N SER A 341 -11.28 -31.81 -2.76
CA SER A 341 -10.19 -32.25 -1.89
C SER A 341 -8.89 -32.20 -2.68
N VAL A 342 -7.85 -31.66 -2.06
CA VAL A 342 -6.50 -31.62 -2.63
C VAL A 342 -5.59 -32.44 -1.74
N SER A 343 -4.80 -33.30 -2.37
CA SER A 343 -3.71 -33.99 -1.70
C SER A 343 -2.41 -33.67 -2.42
N VAL A 344 -1.37 -33.47 -1.61
CA VAL A 344 0.00 -33.30 -2.12
C VAL A 344 0.80 -34.50 -1.62
N SER A 345 1.47 -35.17 -2.55
CA SER A 345 2.44 -36.21 -2.23
C SER A 345 3.81 -35.75 -2.71
N GLU A 346 4.77 -35.70 -1.80
CA GLU A 346 6.18 -35.44 -2.15
C GLU A 346 6.87 -36.77 -2.45
N SER A 347 7.69 -36.79 -3.49
CA SER A 347 8.66 -37.86 -3.67
C SER A 347 9.86 -37.63 -2.77
N ASP A 348 10.42 -38.67 -2.16
CA ASP A 348 11.59 -38.57 -1.28
C ASP A 348 12.68 -37.69 -1.89
N ALA A 349 13.06 -36.64 -1.13
CA ALA A 349 13.98 -35.60 -1.57
C ALA A 349 15.44 -36.09 -1.60
N GLY A 350 15.73 -37.07 -2.43
CA GLY A 350 17.11 -37.38 -2.83
C GLY A 350 17.62 -36.37 -3.88
N MET A 351 18.87 -36.51 -4.32
CA MET A 351 19.36 -35.74 -5.48
C MET A 351 18.57 -36.19 -6.71
N LEU A 352 17.58 -35.40 -7.13
CA LEU A 352 16.78 -35.66 -8.32
C LEU A 352 17.48 -35.10 -9.57
N GLU A 353 17.47 -35.88 -10.63
CA GLU A 353 17.94 -35.41 -11.95
C GLU A 353 16.88 -34.50 -12.62
N PRO A 354 17.26 -33.64 -13.59
CA PRO A 354 16.29 -32.89 -14.38
C PRO A 354 15.26 -33.79 -15.02
N GLY A 355 13.98 -33.47 -14.87
CA GLY A 355 12.85 -34.26 -15.35
C GLY A 355 12.27 -35.27 -14.35
N GLU A 356 12.90 -35.43 -13.18
CA GLU A 356 12.33 -36.27 -12.11
C GLU A 356 11.18 -35.56 -11.41
N VAL A 357 10.12 -36.31 -11.12
CA VAL A 357 8.94 -35.81 -10.43
C VAL A 357 9.28 -35.54 -8.98
N THR A 358 9.10 -34.28 -8.56
CA THR A 358 9.37 -33.84 -7.19
C THR A 358 8.12 -33.87 -6.30
N SER A 359 6.94 -33.65 -6.87
CA SER A 359 5.67 -33.75 -6.15
C SER A 359 4.51 -34.01 -7.10
N THR A 360 3.44 -34.53 -6.55
CA THR A 360 2.16 -34.68 -7.26
C THR A 360 1.08 -34.04 -6.44
N ILE A 361 0.32 -33.15 -7.08
CA ILE A 361 -0.87 -32.54 -6.51
C ILE A 361 -2.07 -33.14 -7.21
N SER A 362 -2.93 -33.81 -6.48
CA SER A 362 -4.17 -34.37 -7.02
C SER A 362 -5.38 -33.75 -6.33
N TRP A 363 -6.47 -33.65 -7.07
CA TRP A 363 -7.71 -33.09 -6.57
C TRP A 363 -8.93 -33.86 -7.09
N GLN A 364 -10.02 -33.75 -6.34
CA GLN A 364 -11.33 -34.27 -6.73
C GLN A 364 -12.39 -33.23 -6.37
N ASP A 365 -13.28 -32.92 -7.31
CA ASP A 365 -14.40 -32.03 -7.04
C ASP A 365 -15.64 -32.78 -6.54
N SER A 366 -16.67 -32.02 -6.12
CA SER A 366 -17.93 -32.57 -5.66
C SER A 366 -18.73 -33.26 -6.74
N ALA A 367 -18.41 -33.07 -8.01
CA ALA A 367 -19.02 -33.76 -9.16
C ALA A 367 -18.26 -35.05 -9.56
N GLY A 368 -17.17 -35.35 -8.85
CA GLY A 368 -16.36 -36.54 -9.10
C GLY A 368 -15.28 -36.34 -10.16
N SER A 369 -15.09 -35.10 -10.66
CA SER A 369 -13.98 -34.81 -11.55
C SER A 369 -12.67 -34.85 -10.79
N THR A 370 -11.64 -35.42 -11.37
CA THR A 370 -10.31 -35.58 -10.77
C THR A 370 -9.25 -35.00 -11.69
N GLY A 371 -8.15 -34.54 -11.13
CA GLY A 371 -6.98 -34.16 -11.89
C GLY A 371 -5.73 -34.26 -11.04
N ALA A 372 -4.59 -34.19 -11.69
CA ALA A 372 -3.29 -34.16 -11.02
C ALA A 372 -2.31 -33.26 -11.76
N VAL A 373 -1.43 -32.61 -11.01
CA VAL A 373 -0.25 -31.90 -11.52
C VAL A 373 0.97 -32.58 -10.94
N ARG A 374 1.93 -32.83 -11.78
CA ARG A 374 3.27 -33.28 -11.33
C ARG A 374 4.23 -32.11 -11.48
N THR A 375 5.04 -31.94 -10.47
CA THR A 375 6.16 -30.99 -10.53
C THR A 375 7.43 -31.76 -10.78
N GLU A 376 8.19 -31.35 -11.78
CA GLU A 376 9.52 -31.87 -12.07
C GLU A 376 10.56 -30.84 -11.66
N LYS A 377 11.81 -31.26 -11.49
CA LYS A 377 12.90 -30.36 -11.13
C LYS A 377 13.10 -29.32 -12.23
N GLY A 378 12.65 -28.09 -11.95
CA GLY A 378 12.75 -26.93 -12.86
C GLY A 378 11.58 -26.72 -13.81
N GLU A 379 10.62 -27.64 -13.88
CA GLU A 379 9.40 -27.47 -14.72
C GLU A 379 8.21 -28.16 -14.09
N ALA A 380 7.01 -27.62 -14.30
CA ALA A 380 5.76 -28.27 -13.95
C ALA A 380 5.15 -28.91 -15.18
N VAL A 381 4.75 -30.15 -15.07
CA VAL A 381 4.13 -30.91 -16.15
C VAL A 381 2.68 -31.19 -15.79
N LEU A 382 1.77 -30.79 -16.66
CA LEU A 382 0.35 -31.04 -16.51
C LEU A 382 0.00 -32.47 -17.01
N PHE A 383 -0.56 -33.28 -16.11
CA PHE A 383 -1.19 -34.55 -16.46
C PHE A 383 -2.70 -34.43 -16.38
N GLU A 384 -3.33 -34.52 -17.51
CA GLU A 384 -4.79 -34.45 -17.69
C GLU A 384 -5.44 -33.08 -17.48
N SER A 385 -5.76 -32.51 -18.61
CA SER A 385 -6.14 -31.17 -18.86
C SER A 385 -7.65 -30.91 -18.80
N HIS A 386 -8.35 -31.11 -17.76
CA HIS A 386 -9.76 -30.70 -17.83
C HIS A 386 -10.15 -29.61 -16.88
N ALA A 387 -9.24 -29.04 -16.19
CA ALA A 387 -9.63 -28.13 -15.17
C ALA A 387 -8.64 -27.06 -14.76
N PHE A 388 -7.65 -26.65 -15.51
CA PHE A 388 -6.76 -25.62 -15.03
C PHE A 388 -6.77 -24.41 -15.99
N GLY A 389 -7.08 -23.21 -15.56
CA GLY A 389 -7.18 -21.98 -16.35
C GLY A 389 -5.88 -21.17 -16.41
N PRO A 390 -5.77 -20.11 -17.18
CA PRO A 390 -4.51 -19.44 -17.57
C PRO A 390 -3.75 -18.68 -16.45
N LEU A 391 -4.02 -18.95 -15.20
CA LEU A 391 -3.50 -18.16 -14.08
C LEU A 391 -2.07 -18.50 -13.65
N VAL A 392 -1.51 -19.60 -14.07
CA VAL A 392 -0.23 -20.06 -13.54
C VAL A 392 0.97 -19.69 -14.43
N SER A 393 0.75 -19.29 -15.67
CA SER A 393 1.84 -18.80 -16.53
C SER A 393 2.54 -17.52 -16.01
N GLN A 394 1.95 -16.82 -15.05
CA GLN A 394 2.56 -15.62 -14.44
C GLN A 394 3.56 -15.93 -13.31
N PHE A 395 3.64 -17.16 -12.86
CA PHE A 395 4.54 -17.54 -11.76
C PHE A 395 5.86 -18.17 -12.24
N PHE A 396 6.07 -18.27 -13.54
CA PHE A 396 7.21 -18.97 -14.15
C PHE A 396 8.31 -18.10 -14.74
N TYR A 397 8.32 -16.77 -14.40
CA TYR A 397 9.39 -15.86 -14.82
C TYR A 397 9.91 -15.02 -13.66
#